data_1db264ed68aa4f1f55ba39aa46a3128f
#
_entry.id   1db264ed68aa4f1f55ba39aa46a3128f
#
_cell.length_a   1.000
_cell.length_b   1.000
_cell.length_c   1.000
_cell.angle_alpha   90.00
_cell.angle_beta   90.00
_cell.angle_gamma   90.00
#
_symmetry.space_group_name_H-M   'P 1'
#
loop_
_entity.id
_entity.type
_entity.pdbx_description
1 polymer ?
#
loop_
_entity_poly.entity_id
_entity_poly.type
_entity_poly.pdbx_seq_one_letter_code
_entity_poly.pdbx_strand_id
1 'polypeptide(L)'
;MGTTLSDIIVPELFNPYVIQKTLEKSALVQSGIVQNDAEFDKLASQASPLVNMPFFSDLTGESETVIEGDDLTADKISSKKDVAVILRRAKMWSATDLSAAMSGADPMAAIASLVSDFWVRDLQKELIAVLKGIFGTIPAVSDGSPKEAETRLASNILDISSASGNGAKWSGSAFIDAQQLLGDNKAELTAVVMHSAVEAALRKQDLIDVIQPSGANPFSTYMGKRVIIDDGCPVTGSGSSQVFSTYLFGNGAIALGNGTPEKFVATETDRDKKKGSGVDYLINRKTYILHPRGVK
;
A
#
# COMPACT_ATOMS: atom_id res chain seq x y z
N MET A 1 -24.57 -12.83 36.62
CA MET A 1 -23.34 -13.02 35.82
C MET A 1 -23.12 -11.73 35.08
N GLY A 2 -21.98 -11.10 35.25
CA GLY A 2 -21.65 -9.87 34.47
C GLY A 2 -21.30 -10.24 33.07
N THR A 3 -21.66 -9.41 32.10
CA THR A 3 -21.28 -9.53 30.70
C THR A 3 -19.75 -9.47 30.60
N THR A 4 -19.11 -10.48 30.06
CA THR A 4 -17.66 -10.49 29.84
C THR A 4 -17.32 -9.90 28.49
N LEU A 5 -16.07 -9.47 28.28
CA LEU A 5 -15.63 -8.91 27.00
C LEU A 5 -15.78 -9.91 25.85
N SER A 6 -15.62 -11.22 26.13
CA SER A 6 -15.87 -12.31 25.19
C SER A 6 -17.32 -12.42 24.74
N ASP A 7 -18.26 -11.91 25.54
CA ASP A 7 -19.69 -11.88 25.19
C ASP A 7 -20.03 -10.69 24.25
N ILE A 8 -19.20 -9.64 24.25
CA ILE A 8 -19.38 -8.45 23.42
C ILE A 8 -18.62 -8.56 22.10
N ILE A 9 -17.41 -9.11 22.12
CA ILE A 9 -16.58 -9.28 20.93
C ILE A 9 -16.56 -10.75 20.55
N VAL A 10 -17.26 -11.08 19.47
CA VAL A 10 -17.19 -12.42 18.84
C VAL A 10 -16.04 -12.41 17.85
N PRO A 11 -14.89 -13.08 18.17
CA PRO A 11 -13.68 -12.98 17.34
C PRO A 11 -13.87 -13.41 15.88
N GLU A 12 -14.76 -14.39 15.65
CA GLU A 12 -15.08 -14.93 14.33
C GLU A 12 -15.74 -13.87 13.42
N LEU A 13 -16.60 -13.01 14.00
CA LEU A 13 -17.28 -11.94 13.27
C LEU A 13 -16.46 -10.65 13.26
N PHE A 14 -15.66 -10.41 14.29
CA PHE A 14 -14.90 -9.17 14.43
C PHE A 14 -13.77 -9.05 13.39
N ASN A 15 -13.05 -10.11 13.09
CA ASN A 15 -11.95 -10.06 12.14
C ASN A 15 -12.39 -9.75 10.71
N PRO A 16 -13.41 -10.41 10.11
CA PRO A 16 -13.95 -10.02 8.82
C PRO A 16 -14.45 -8.57 8.79
N TYR A 17 -15.14 -8.12 9.86
CA TYR A 17 -15.59 -6.74 9.99
C TYR A 17 -14.42 -5.74 9.94
N VAL A 18 -13.34 -5.97 10.69
CA VAL A 18 -12.17 -5.11 10.71
C VAL A 18 -11.48 -5.07 9.34
N ILE A 19 -11.38 -6.20 8.65
CA ILE A 19 -10.82 -6.25 7.29
C ILE A 19 -11.67 -5.42 6.33
N GLN A 20 -12.98 -5.65 6.29
CA GLN A 20 -13.89 -4.94 5.42
C GLN A 20 -13.85 -3.42 5.67
N LYS A 21 -13.95 -2.99 6.93
CA LYS A 21 -13.90 -1.56 7.29
C LYS A 21 -12.53 -0.93 7.00
N THR A 22 -11.45 -1.69 7.09
CA THR A 22 -10.12 -1.22 6.72
C THR A 22 -10.05 -0.93 5.22
N LEU A 23 -10.57 -1.83 4.39
CA LEU A 23 -10.59 -1.66 2.93
C LEU A 23 -11.52 -0.51 2.51
N GLU A 24 -12.71 -0.41 3.11
CA GLU A 24 -13.68 0.65 2.82
C GLU A 24 -13.15 2.06 3.15
N LYS A 25 -12.32 2.20 4.18
CA LYS A 25 -11.82 3.50 4.64
C LYS A 25 -10.51 3.94 3.99
N SER A 26 -9.71 3.01 3.45
CA SER A 26 -8.43 3.36 2.86
C SER A 26 -8.61 4.10 1.53
N ALA A 27 -8.12 5.34 1.46
CA ALA A 27 -8.18 6.15 0.24
C ALA A 27 -7.43 5.52 -0.94
N LEU A 28 -6.31 4.84 -0.68
CA LEU A 28 -5.51 4.14 -1.68
C LEU A 28 -6.24 2.90 -2.22
N VAL A 29 -6.95 2.16 -1.37
CA VAL A 29 -7.78 1.02 -1.81
C VAL A 29 -8.99 1.51 -2.61
N GLN A 30 -9.68 2.55 -2.13
CA GLN A 30 -10.84 3.13 -2.84
C GLN A 30 -10.48 3.72 -4.19
N SER A 31 -9.24 4.15 -4.39
CA SER A 31 -8.78 4.68 -5.68
C SER A 31 -8.56 3.61 -6.75
N GLY A 32 -8.55 2.33 -6.37
CA GLY A 32 -8.27 1.21 -7.26
C GLY A 32 -6.78 0.94 -7.49
N ILE A 33 -5.86 1.70 -6.87
CA ILE A 33 -4.41 1.43 -6.93
C ILE A 33 -4.08 0.10 -6.27
N VAL A 34 -4.69 -0.14 -5.10
CA VAL A 34 -4.58 -1.40 -4.36
C VAL A 34 -5.80 -2.25 -4.67
N GLN A 35 -5.58 -3.40 -5.23
CA GLN A 35 -6.63 -4.34 -5.59
C GLN A 35 -6.51 -5.62 -4.78
N ASN A 36 -7.61 -6.02 -4.13
CA ASN A 36 -7.64 -7.32 -3.45
C ASN A 36 -7.77 -8.43 -4.48
N ASP A 37 -6.94 -9.47 -4.33
CA ASP A 37 -6.87 -10.60 -5.26
C ASP A 37 -7.02 -11.90 -4.47
N ALA A 38 -7.97 -12.74 -4.87
CA ALA A 38 -8.26 -14.01 -4.21
C ALA A 38 -7.09 -15.01 -4.29
N GLU A 39 -6.22 -14.91 -5.30
CA GLU A 39 -5.02 -15.72 -5.38
C GLU A 39 -4.03 -15.31 -4.30
N PHE A 40 -3.83 -14.01 -4.10
CA PHE A 40 -2.99 -13.47 -3.04
C PHE A 40 -3.54 -13.76 -1.64
N ASP A 41 -4.85 -13.87 -1.44
CA ASP A 41 -5.46 -14.29 -0.17
C ASP A 41 -5.02 -15.73 0.21
N LYS A 42 -5.01 -16.63 -0.77
CA LYS A 42 -4.52 -18.01 -0.57
C LYS A 42 -3.03 -18.04 -0.28
N LEU A 43 -2.24 -17.25 -1.01
CA LEU A 43 -0.80 -17.14 -0.79
C LEU A 43 -0.47 -16.56 0.58
N ALA A 44 -1.20 -15.53 1.01
CA ALA A 44 -1.05 -14.90 2.33
C ALA A 44 -1.36 -15.84 3.49
N SER A 45 -2.16 -16.89 3.25
CA SER A 45 -2.52 -17.89 4.28
C SER A 45 -1.44 -18.95 4.50
N GLN A 46 -0.37 -18.97 3.71
CA GLN A 46 0.71 -19.94 3.85
C GLN A 46 1.55 -19.70 5.11
N ALA A 47 2.17 -20.76 5.62
CA ALA A 47 3.04 -20.69 6.81
C ALA A 47 4.40 -20.04 6.53
N SER A 48 4.88 -20.08 5.28
CA SER A 48 6.17 -19.50 4.88
C SER A 48 6.17 -17.97 5.00
N PRO A 49 7.28 -17.32 5.35
CA PRO A 49 7.40 -15.86 5.29
C PRO A 49 7.52 -15.31 3.87
N LEU A 50 7.97 -16.14 2.93
CA LEU A 50 8.16 -15.79 1.52
C LEU A 50 7.35 -16.74 0.65
N VAL A 51 6.73 -16.18 -0.38
CA VAL A 51 5.96 -16.92 -1.38
C VAL A 51 6.58 -16.72 -2.74
N ASN A 52 6.94 -17.84 -3.40
CA ASN A 52 7.44 -17.82 -4.76
C ASN A 52 6.28 -17.93 -5.74
N MET A 53 6.22 -17.01 -6.69
CA MET A 53 5.21 -16.95 -7.74
C MET A 53 5.92 -17.13 -9.09
N PRO A 54 5.93 -18.35 -9.65
CA PRO A 54 6.49 -18.57 -10.98
C PRO A 54 5.59 -17.93 -12.03
N PHE A 55 6.18 -17.26 -13.02
CA PHE A 55 5.48 -16.74 -14.18
C PHE A 55 6.32 -16.95 -15.44
N PHE A 56 5.65 -16.97 -16.58
CA PHE A 56 6.32 -17.03 -17.88
C PHE A 56 6.63 -15.64 -18.38
N SER A 57 7.82 -15.45 -18.96
CA SER A 57 8.14 -14.22 -19.69
C SER A 57 7.30 -14.12 -20.94
N ASP A 58 7.10 -12.90 -21.38
CA ASP A 58 6.44 -12.65 -22.66
C ASP A 58 7.23 -13.26 -23.83
N LEU A 59 6.53 -13.56 -24.91
CA LEU A 59 7.13 -14.03 -26.14
C LEU A 59 7.80 -12.83 -26.84
N THR A 60 9.09 -12.96 -27.08
CA THR A 60 9.89 -11.95 -27.76
C THR A 60 10.46 -12.56 -29.04
N GLY A 61 10.65 -11.78 -30.06
CA GLY A 61 11.17 -12.22 -31.35
C GLY A 61 10.48 -11.51 -32.51
N GLU A 62 11.05 -11.58 -33.67
CA GLU A 62 10.46 -11.08 -34.91
C GLU A 62 9.82 -12.23 -35.68
N SER A 63 8.77 -11.93 -36.45
CA SER A 63 8.15 -12.93 -37.32
C SER A 63 9.11 -13.27 -38.48
N GLU A 64 9.23 -14.56 -38.78
CA GLU A 64 10.02 -15.05 -39.93
C GLU A 64 9.18 -15.08 -41.20
N THR A 65 9.80 -14.78 -42.33
CA THR A 65 9.15 -14.92 -43.63
C THR A 65 9.07 -16.39 -44.00
N VAL A 66 7.89 -16.89 -44.36
CA VAL A 66 7.72 -18.26 -44.77
C VAL A 66 8.30 -18.43 -46.18
N ILE A 67 9.34 -19.25 -46.33
CA ILE A 67 9.97 -19.62 -47.59
C ILE A 67 9.81 -21.14 -47.76
N GLU A 68 9.45 -21.56 -48.95
CA GLU A 68 9.27 -22.99 -49.26
C GLU A 68 10.62 -23.74 -49.14
N GLY A 69 10.65 -24.70 -48.20
CA GLY A 69 11.86 -25.51 -47.94
C GLY A 69 12.71 -25.07 -46.75
N ASP A 70 12.41 -23.93 -46.13
CA ASP A 70 13.10 -23.47 -44.92
C ASP A 70 12.34 -23.87 -43.65
N ASP A 71 13.09 -24.27 -42.61
CA ASP A 71 12.56 -24.61 -41.31
C ASP A 71 12.40 -23.33 -40.46
N LEU A 72 11.30 -23.22 -39.73
CA LEU A 72 11.09 -22.12 -38.76
C LEU A 72 11.94 -22.31 -37.50
N THR A 73 12.44 -21.22 -36.97
CA THR A 73 13.23 -21.21 -35.72
C THR A 73 12.32 -21.24 -34.52
N ALA A 74 12.48 -22.24 -33.65
CA ALA A 74 11.67 -22.34 -32.42
C ALA A 74 12.26 -21.51 -31.28
N ASP A 75 11.55 -20.46 -30.86
CA ASP A 75 11.89 -19.68 -29.68
C ASP A 75 11.46 -20.37 -28.39
N LYS A 76 12.21 -20.13 -27.32
CA LYS A 76 11.95 -20.71 -25.99
C LYS A 76 11.23 -19.71 -25.09
N ILE A 77 10.11 -20.14 -24.50
CA ILE A 77 9.52 -19.41 -23.38
C ILE A 77 10.39 -19.63 -22.13
N SER A 78 10.77 -18.56 -21.47
CA SER A 78 11.53 -18.62 -20.21
C SER A 78 10.58 -18.39 -19.01
N SER A 79 10.74 -19.21 -17.97
CA SER A 79 10.05 -18.98 -16.72
C SER A 79 10.90 -18.11 -15.80
N LYS A 80 10.26 -17.13 -15.18
CA LYS A 80 10.83 -16.32 -14.13
C LYS A 80 10.07 -16.54 -12.83
N LYS A 81 10.64 -16.09 -11.74
CA LYS A 81 10.00 -16.22 -10.43
C LYS A 81 9.96 -14.83 -9.77
N ASP A 82 8.79 -14.49 -9.28
CA ASP A 82 8.59 -13.34 -8.42
C ASP A 82 8.47 -13.80 -6.96
N VAL A 83 8.78 -12.94 -6.01
CA VAL A 83 8.81 -13.28 -4.58
C VAL A 83 8.01 -12.25 -3.79
N ALA A 84 6.91 -12.71 -3.21
CA ALA A 84 6.12 -11.89 -2.30
C ALA A 84 6.48 -12.17 -0.83
N VAL A 85 6.42 -11.14 0.00
CA VAL A 85 6.65 -11.21 1.44
C VAL A 85 5.32 -11.21 2.17
N ILE A 86 5.13 -12.18 3.07
CA ILE A 86 3.97 -12.22 3.96
C ILE A 86 4.26 -11.36 5.19
N LEU A 87 3.49 -10.30 5.36
CA LEU A 87 3.54 -9.41 6.51
C LEU A 87 2.62 -9.95 7.61
N ARG A 88 3.19 -10.20 8.79
CA ARG A 88 2.44 -10.61 9.99
C ARG A 88 2.57 -9.51 11.02
N ARG A 89 1.46 -8.83 11.30
CA ARG A 89 1.39 -7.72 12.23
C ARG A 89 0.46 -8.04 13.38
N ALA A 90 0.81 -7.60 14.58
CA ALA A 90 -0.02 -7.77 15.77
C ALA A 90 -0.02 -6.49 16.59
N LYS A 91 -1.14 -6.22 17.24
CA LYS A 91 -1.28 -5.16 18.23
C LYS A 91 -2.17 -5.62 19.37
N MET A 92 -1.81 -5.22 20.56
CA MET A 92 -2.56 -5.47 21.78
C MET A 92 -2.91 -4.14 22.44
N TRP A 93 -4.15 -4.05 22.91
CA TRP A 93 -4.66 -2.95 23.71
C TRP A 93 -5.15 -3.49 25.05
N SER A 94 -5.12 -2.67 26.07
CA SER A 94 -5.61 -3.06 27.40
C SER A 94 -6.42 -1.94 28.04
N ALA A 95 -7.37 -2.34 28.86
CA ALA A 95 -8.12 -1.45 29.74
C ALA A 95 -8.22 -2.06 31.14
N THR A 96 -8.32 -1.23 32.16
CA THR A 96 -8.48 -1.69 33.54
C THR A 96 -9.90 -1.43 34.02
N ASP A 97 -10.45 -2.33 34.86
CA ASP A 97 -11.77 -2.13 35.46
C ASP A 97 -11.85 -0.83 36.24
N LEU A 98 -10.76 -0.44 36.90
CA LEU A 98 -10.69 0.79 37.66
C LEU A 98 -10.84 2.02 36.75
N SER A 99 -10.23 2.00 35.55
CA SER A 99 -10.41 3.10 34.59
C SER A 99 -11.82 3.17 34.05
N ALA A 100 -12.48 2.03 33.81
CA ALA A 100 -13.88 1.97 33.41
C ALA A 100 -14.79 2.54 34.51
N ALA A 101 -14.57 2.15 35.76
CA ALA A 101 -15.34 2.64 36.91
C ALA A 101 -15.17 4.16 37.14
N MET A 102 -13.97 4.69 36.97
CA MET A 102 -13.68 6.11 37.16
C MET A 102 -14.18 6.99 36.01
N SER A 103 -14.11 6.49 34.77
CA SER A 103 -14.53 7.26 33.59
C SER A 103 -16.03 7.22 33.34
N GLY A 104 -16.75 6.25 33.92
CA GLY A 104 -18.18 6.02 33.66
C GLY A 104 -18.46 5.55 32.22
N ALA A 105 -17.44 5.16 31.47
CA ALA A 105 -17.53 4.65 30.09
C ALA A 105 -16.77 3.34 29.97
N ASP A 106 -17.13 2.52 29.00
CA ASP A 106 -16.41 1.28 28.70
C ASP A 106 -15.24 1.54 27.74
N PRO A 107 -13.96 1.55 28.23
CA PRO A 107 -12.82 1.79 27.38
C PRO A 107 -12.58 0.69 26.35
N MET A 108 -13.01 -0.56 26.64
CA MET A 108 -12.81 -1.67 25.71
C MET A 108 -13.75 -1.61 24.52
N ALA A 109 -15.00 -1.19 24.72
CA ALA A 109 -15.93 -0.92 23.62
C ALA A 109 -15.41 0.19 22.71
N ALA A 110 -14.84 1.25 23.30
CA ALA A 110 -14.19 2.32 22.55
C ALA A 110 -12.97 1.80 21.75
N ILE A 111 -12.11 0.99 22.34
CA ILE A 111 -10.96 0.36 21.64
C ILE A 111 -11.47 -0.48 20.48
N ALA A 112 -12.48 -1.33 20.69
CA ALA A 112 -13.02 -2.18 19.63
C ALA A 112 -13.53 -1.39 18.41
N SER A 113 -14.16 -0.23 18.63
CA SER A 113 -14.63 0.64 17.56
C SER A 113 -13.49 1.30 16.78
N LEU A 114 -12.35 1.55 17.43
CA LEU A 114 -11.19 2.24 16.85
C LEU A 114 -10.16 1.30 16.18
N VAL A 115 -10.28 -0.02 16.38
CA VAL A 115 -9.33 -1.00 15.82
C VAL A 115 -9.29 -0.94 14.29
N SER A 116 -10.43 -0.76 13.63
CA SER A 116 -10.47 -0.63 12.17
C SER A 116 -9.69 0.59 11.68
N ASP A 117 -9.83 1.73 12.36
CA ASP A 117 -9.13 2.97 12.00
C ASP A 117 -7.62 2.88 12.26
N PHE A 118 -7.23 2.14 13.28
CA PHE A 118 -5.81 1.83 13.50
C PHE A 118 -5.22 1.06 12.32
N TRP A 119 -5.89 -0.01 11.86
CA TRP A 119 -5.40 -0.82 10.75
C TRP A 119 -5.44 -0.11 9.39
N VAL A 120 -6.36 0.85 9.19
CA VAL A 120 -6.34 1.71 8.00
C VAL A 120 -5.04 2.50 7.94
N ARG A 121 -4.70 3.17 9.05
CA ARG A 121 -3.47 3.97 9.13
C ARG A 121 -2.21 3.11 9.02
N ASP A 122 -2.23 1.91 9.60
CA ASP A 122 -1.10 0.97 9.52
C ASP A 122 -0.90 0.47 8.08
N LEU A 123 -1.99 0.05 7.41
CA LEU A 123 -1.94 -0.38 6.00
C LEU A 123 -1.42 0.74 5.09
N GLN A 124 -1.87 1.96 5.28
CA GLN A 124 -1.43 3.11 4.50
C GLN A 124 0.07 3.39 4.71
N LYS A 125 0.54 3.27 5.95
CA LYS A 125 1.95 3.41 6.30
C LYS A 125 2.83 2.34 5.65
N GLU A 126 2.38 1.08 5.65
CA GLU A 126 3.09 -0.02 5.00
C GLU A 126 3.09 0.16 3.47
N LEU A 127 2.00 0.62 2.87
CA LEU A 127 1.96 0.94 1.44
C LEU A 127 3.00 2.00 1.06
N ILE A 128 3.09 3.09 1.82
CA ILE A 128 4.11 4.11 1.59
C ILE A 128 5.53 3.55 1.80
N ALA A 129 5.71 2.65 2.77
CA ALA A 129 7.00 1.98 2.97
C ALA A 129 7.38 1.08 1.79
N VAL A 130 6.43 0.35 1.22
CA VAL A 130 6.63 -0.43 -0.01
C VAL A 130 7.03 0.48 -1.17
N LEU A 131 6.35 1.62 -1.37
CA LEU A 131 6.69 2.60 -2.40
C LEU A 131 8.09 3.17 -2.23
N LYS A 132 8.47 3.52 -0.99
CA LYS A 132 9.84 3.92 -0.68
C LYS A 132 10.86 2.84 -1.05
N GLY A 133 10.53 1.57 -0.84
CA GLY A 133 11.39 0.45 -1.21
C GLY A 133 11.53 0.26 -2.72
N ILE A 134 10.46 0.49 -3.48
CA ILE A 134 10.45 0.35 -4.95
C ILE A 134 11.27 1.45 -5.63
N PHE A 135 11.03 2.71 -5.22
CA PHE A 135 11.67 3.89 -5.80
C PHE A 135 12.90 4.37 -5.03
N GLY A 136 13.25 3.70 -3.94
CA GLY A 136 14.42 4.03 -3.13
C GLY A 136 15.71 3.47 -3.71
N THR A 137 16.82 4.08 -3.31
CA THR A 137 18.15 3.58 -3.58
C THR A 137 18.42 2.32 -2.76
N ILE A 138 18.90 1.25 -3.37
CA ILE A 138 19.31 0.04 -2.66
C ILE A 138 20.63 0.37 -1.96
N PRO A 139 20.74 0.27 -0.63
CA PRO A 139 22.03 0.46 0.04
C PRO A 139 23.02 -0.58 -0.47
N ALA A 140 24.27 -0.15 -0.67
CA ALA A 140 25.35 -1.05 -1.02
C ALA A 140 25.43 -2.17 0.04
N VAL A 141 25.49 -3.42 -0.43
CA VAL A 141 25.61 -4.57 0.48
C VAL A 141 26.99 -4.52 1.11
N SER A 142 27.08 -4.69 2.42
CA SER A 142 28.31 -4.58 3.21
C SER A 142 29.31 -5.75 3.02
N ASP A 143 29.23 -6.46 1.89
CA ASP A 143 30.11 -7.57 1.54
C ASP A 143 31.42 -7.15 0.84
N GLY A 144 31.67 -5.84 0.74
CA GLY A 144 32.86 -5.29 0.10
C GLY A 144 32.82 -5.23 -1.43
N SER A 145 31.75 -5.67 -2.04
CA SER A 145 31.53 -5.50 -3.48
C SER A 145 31.05 -4.08 -3.75
N PRO A 146 31.72 -3.31 -4.64
CA PRO A 146 31.22 -2.01 -5.07
C PRO A 146 30.02 -2.23 -6.01
N LYS A 147 28.84 -2.47 -5.42
CA LYS A 147 27.61 -2.29 -6.18
C LYS A 147 27.26 -0.82 -6.11
N GLU A 148 27.28 -0.17 -7.24
CA GLU A 148 26.68 1.16 -7.37
C GLU A 148 25.26 1.10 -6.81
N ALA A 149 24.87 2.16 -6.09
CA ALA A 149 23.53 2.26 -5.54
C ALA A 149 22.51 2.29 -6.70
N GLU A 150 22.02 1.12 -7.07
CA GLU A 150 21.01 0.99 -8.13
C GLU A 150 19.64 1.34 -7.58
N THR A 151 18.98 2.30 -8.21
CA THR A 151 17.57 2.54 -8.00
C THR A 151 16.78 1.56 -8.85
N ARG A 152 15.94 0.73 -8.25
CA ARG A 152 15.26 -0.39 -8.94
C ARG A 152 14.44 0.04 -10.16
N LEU A 153 13.84 1.22 -10.13
CA LEU A 153 13.06 1.80 -11.23
C LEU A 153 13.59 3.18 -11.63
N ALA A 154 14.91 3.31 -11.81
CA ALA A 154 15.53 4.59 -12.17
C ALA A 154 14.95 5.21 -13.45
N SER A 155 14.59 4.37 -14.43
CA SER A 155 13.96 4.80 -15.68
C SER A 155 12.56 5.41 -15.51
N ASN A 156 11.90 5.15 -14.38
CA ASN A 156 10.55 5.60 -14.07
C ASN A 156 10.53 6.71 -13.02
N ILE A 157 11.67 7.33 -12.75
CA ILE A 157 11.80 8.44 -11.81
C ILE A 157 12.15 9.70 -12.60
N LEU A 158 11.31 10.74 -12.45
CA LEU A 158 11.63 12.08 -12.90
C LEU A 158 12.07 12.92 -11.69
N ASP A 159 13.35 13.29 -11.64
CA ASP A 159 13.88 14.19 -10.62
C ASP A 159 14.04 15.61 -11.17
N ILE A 160 13.21 16.51 -10.68
CA ILE A 160 13.25 17.94 -11.01
C ILE A 160 13.89 18.79 -9.91
N SER A 161 14.34 18.17 -8.80
CA SER A 161 14.86 18.90 -7.63
C SER A 161 16.13 19.70 -7.91
N SER A 162 16.93 19.24 -8.87
CA SER A 162 18.18 19.90 -9.30
C SER A 162 17.96 21.05 -10.27
N ALA A 163 16.75 21.23 -10.82
CA ALA A 163 16.46 22.31 -11.74
C ALA A 163 16.46 23.68 -11.02
N SER A 164 16.80 24.74 -11.75
CA SER A 164 16.86 26.09 -11.19
C SER A 164 15.49 26.82 -11.26
N GLY A 165 15.20 27.60 -10.23
CA GLY A 165 14.04 28.48 -10.18
C GLY A 165 12.70 27.75 -10.24
N ASN A 166 11.83 28.13 -11.19
CA ASN A 166 10.51 27.52 -11.34
C ASN A 166 10.55 26.10 -11.92
N GLY A 167 11.66 25.68 -12.53
CA GLY A 167 11.83 24.32 -13.05
C GLY A 167 11.85 23.25 -11.96
N ALA A 168 12.25 23.59 -10.74
CA ALA A 168 12.22 22.70 -9.57
C ALA A 168 10.82 22.59 -8.93
N LYS A 169 9.85 23.36 -9.40
CA LYS A 169 8.49 23.32 -8.87
C LYS A 169 7.61 22.39 -9.72
N TRP A 170 6.61 21.83 -9.06
CA TRP A 170 5.58 21.09 -9.76
C TRP A 170 4.93 21.96 -10.83
N SER A 171 4.82 21.45 -12.03
CA SER A 171 4.19 22.12 -13.18
C SER A 171 3.47 21.09 -14.05
N GLY A 172 2.56 21.55 -14.90
CA GLY A 172 1.89 20.68 -15.85
C GLY A 172 2.86 20.00 -16.83
N SER A 173 3.96 20.67 -17.22
CA SER A 173 5.00 20.07 -18.07
C SER A 173 5.71 18.94 -17.34
N ALA A 174 6.17 19.15 -16.10
CA ALA A 174 6.81 18.10 -15.31
C ALA A 174 5.91 16.87 -15.09
N PHE A 175 4.60 17.09 -14.95
CA PHE A 175 3.64 15.99 -14.83
C PHE A 175 3.50 15.21 -16.15
N ILE A 176 3.45 15.89 -17.29
CA ILE A 176 3.41 15.26 -18.61
C ILE A 176 4.71 14.48 -18.88
N ASP A 177 5.86 15.08 -18.54
CA ASP A 177 7.17 14.42 -18.68
C ASP A 177 7.25 13.16 -17.81
N ALA A 178 6.74 13.21 -16.57
CA ALA A 178 6.67 12.03 -15.70
C ALA A 178 5.77 10.92 -16.28
N GLN A 179 4.64 11.27 -16.89
CA GLN A 179 3.78 10.30 -17.58
C GLN A 179 4.48 9.70 -18.82
N GLN A 180 5.27 10.51 -19.52
CA GLN A 180 5.96 10.08 -20.73
C GLN A 180 7.04 9.02 -20.45
N LEU A 181 7.52 8.87 -19.20
CA LEU A 181 8.43 7.78 -18.82
C LEU A 181 7.83 6.39 -19.02
N LEU A 182 6.50 6.25 -19.04
CA LEU A 182 5.82 5.01 -19.38
C LEU A 182 5.61 4.81 -20.90
N GLY A 183 6.00 5.76 -21.73
CA GLY A 183 5.80 5.69 -23.17
C GLY A 183 4.33 5.56 -23.56
N ASP A 184 4.00 4.56 -24.36
CA ASP A 184 2.65 4.33 -24.88
C ASP A 184 1.64 3.94 -23.78
N ASN A 185 2.11 3.35 -22.67
CA ASN A 185 1.29 2.89 -21.55
C ASN A 185 0.87 4.02 -20.59
N LYS A 186 1.18 5.27 -20.87
CA LYS A 186 0.79 6.43 -20.04
C LYS A 186 -0.72 6.58 -19.81
N ALA A 187 -1.54 6.00 -20.68
CA ALA A 187 -3.00 6.01 -20.55
C ALA A 187 -3.49 5.16 -19.36
N GLU A 188 -2.74 4.13 -18.97
CA GLU A 188 -3.05 3.25 -17.85
C GLU A 188 -2.93 3.93 -16.48
N LEU A 189 -2.25 5.09 -16.40
CA LEU A 189 -2.17 5.87 -15.18
C LEU A 189 -3.53 6.48 -14.85
N THR A 190 -4.05 6.21 -13.67
CA THR A 190 -5.40 6.62 -13.23
C THR A 190 -5.38 7.57 -12.03
N ALA A 191 -4.35 7.48 -11.19
CA ALA A 191 -4.29 8.24 -9.95
C ALA A 191 -2.89 8.78 -9.66
N VAL A 192 -2.87 9.85 -8.86
CA VAL A 192 -1.65 10.49 -8.34
C VAL A 192 -1.75 10.60 -6.82
N VAL A 193 -0.72 10.14 -6.13
CA VAL A 193 -0.58 10.26 -4.67
C VAL A 193 0.46 11.32 -4.37
N MET A 194 0.08 12.33 -3.60
CA MET A 194 0.94 13.46 -3.28
C MET A 194 0.79 13.92 -1.83
N HIS A 195 1.81 14.61 -1.34
CA HIS A 195 1.78 15.24 -0.02
C HIS A 195 0.82 16.44 -0.02
N SER A 196 0.18 16.72 1.11
CA SER A 196 -0.78 17.84 1.29
C SER A 196 -0.19 19.21 0.92
N ALA A 197 1.11 19.42 1.16
CA ALA A 197 1.78 20.66 0.78
C ALA A 197 1.83 20.88 -0.75
N VAL A 198 2.01 19.79 -1.52
CA VAL A 198 1.99 19.85 -2.99
C VAL A 198 0.58 20.13 -3.48
N GLU A 199 -0.42 19.45 -2.94
CA GLU A 199 -1.84 19.68 -3.25
C GLU A 199 -2.23 21.14 -2.97
N ALA A 200 -1.87 21.66 -1.80
CA ALA A 200 -2.15 23.05 -1.44
C ALA A 200 -1.51 24.05 -2.40
N ALA A 201 -0.30 23.77 -2.91
CA ALA A 201 0.36 24.60 -3.90
C ALA A 201 -0.35 24.58 -5.24
N LEU A 202 -0.85 23.42 -5.69
CA LEU A 202 -1.61 23.26 -6.92
C LEU A 202 -3.00 23.93 -6.82
N ARG A 203 -3.66 23.80 -5.67
CA ARG A 203 -4.95 24.44 -5.41
C ARG A 203 -4.85 25.96 -5.43
N LYS A 204 -3.75 26.53 -4.91
CA LYS A 204 -3.49 27.99 -5.01
C LYS A 204 -3.30 28.49 -6.45
N GLN A 205 -2.94 27.59 -7.36
CA GLN A 205 -2.78 27.88 -8.79
C GLN A 205 -4.04 27.56 -9.61
N ASP A 206 -5.12 27.13 -8.94
CA ASP A 206 -6.39 26.72 -9.55
C ASP A 206 -6.24 25.58 -10.57
N LEU A 207 -5.32 24.64 -10.28
CA LEU A 207 -4.99 23.52 -11.15
C LEU A 207 -5.68 22.21 -10.73
N ILE A 208 -6.40 22.22 -9.61
CA ILE A 208 -7.13 21.04 -9.11
C ILE A 208 -8.61 21.22 -9.34
N ASP A 209 -9.18 20.33 -10.15
CA ASP A 209 -10.60 20.24 -10.37
C ASP A 209 -11.26 19.34 -9.32
N VAL A 210 -12.46 19.70 -8.88
CA VAL A 210 -13.29 18.87 -8.00
C VAL A 210 -14.45 18.31 -8.79
N ILE A 211 -14.44 17.00 -8.98
CA ILE A 211 -15.54 16.30 -9.65
C ILE A 211 -16.55 15.87 -8.59
N GLN A 212 -17.81 16.23 -8.80
CA GLN A 212 -18.92 15.83 -7.91
C GLN A 212 -19.86 14.87 -8.64
N PRO A 213 -19.60 13.55 -8.55
CA PRO A 213 -20.46 12.56 -9.18
C PRO A 213 -21.84 12.55 -8.51
N SER A 214 -22.88 12.26 -9.28
CA SER A 214 -24.23 12.09 -8.76
C SER A 214 -24.27 10.85 -7.84
N GLY A 215 -24.53 11.07 -6.54
CA GLY A 215 -24.67 9.97 -5.55
C GLY A 215 -23.37 9.45 -4.93
N ALA A 216 -22.21 10.07 -5.21
CA ALA A 216 -20.94 9.71 -4.58
C ALA A 216 -20.24 10.93 -3.97
N ASN A 217 -19.26 10.69 -3.09
CA ASN A 217 -18.47 11.75 -2.50
C ASN A 217 -17.62 12.49 -3.56
N PRO A 218 -17.49 13.82 -3.46
CA PRO A 218 -16.64 14.58 -4.35
C PRO A 218 -15.17 14.14 -4.21
N PHE A 219 -14.45 14.14 -5.32
CA PHE A 219 -13.03 13.85 -5.32
C PHE A 219 -12.26 14.84 -6.20
N SER A 220 -11.02 15.11 -5.81
CA SER A 220 -10.14 16.01 -6.53
C SER A 220 -9.46 15.29 -7.69
N THR A 221 -9.31 16.00 -8.81
CA THR A 221 -8.58 15.53 -9.98
C THR A 221 -7.54 16.57 -10.42
N TYR A 222 -6.43 16.07 -10.97
CA TYR A 222 -5.39 16.87 -11.60
C TYR A 222 -5.12 16.29 -13.00
N MET A 223 -5.36 17.10 -14.02
CA MET A 223 -5.22 16.69 -15.44
C MET A 223 -5.90 15.34 -15.74
N GLY A 224 -7.13 15.14 -15.20
CA GLY A 224 -7.93 13.94 -15.41
C GLY A 224 -7.53 12.74 -14.57
N LYS A 225 -6.53 12.83 -13.69
CA LYS A 225 -6.12 11.78 -12.77
C LYS A 225 -6.63 12.07 -11.36
N ARG A 226 -7.11 11.03 -10.67
CA ARG A 226 -7.60 11.17 -9.29
C ARG A 226 -6.46 11.56 -8.35
N VAL A 227 -6.66 12.60 -7.54
CA VAL A 227 -5.69 13.04 -6.53
C VAL A 227 -5.99 12.36 -5.20
N ILE A 228 -4.95 11.76 -4.62
CA ILE A 228 -4.97 11.17 -3.29
C ILE A 228 -3.93 11.91 -2.45
N ILE A 229 -4.37 12.40 -1.30
CA ILE A 229 -3.51 13.18 -0.41
C ILE A 229 -3.04 12.26 0.71
N ASP A 230 -1.72 12.18 0.89
CA ASP A 230 -1.11 11.40 1.97
C ASP A 230 0.16 12.08 2.47
N ASP A 231 0.14 12.53 3.71
CA ASP A 231 1.30 13.16 4.37
C ASP A 231 2.42 12.17 4.72
N GLY A 232 2.21 10.86 4.53
CA GLY A 232 3.25 9.84 4.59
C GLY A 232 4.20 9.84 3.39
N CYS A 233 3.86 10.54 2.30
CA CYS A 233 4.75 10.67 1.14
C CYS A 233 6.12 11.23 1.55
N PRO A 234 7.23 10.67 1.04
CA PRO A 234 8.56 11.09 1.44
C PRO A 234 8.82 12.57 1.19
N VAL A 235 9.35 13.22 2.22
CA VAL A 235 9.86 14.59 2.12
C VAL A 235 11.33 14.56 2.53
N THR A 236 12.21 15.07 1.69
CA THR A 236 13.64 15.18 1.97
C THR A 236 14.05 16.66 2.01
N GLY A 237 15.14 16.96 2.72
CA GLY A 237 15.57 18.34 2.93
C GLY A 237 14.82 19.06 4.05
N SER A 238 15.08 20.34 4.23
CA SER A 238 14.46 21.17 5.26
C SER A 238 14.27 22.62 4.78
N GLY A 239 13.31 23.32 5.39
CA GLY A 239 13.02 24.72 5.07
C GLY A 239 12.57 24.93 3.62
N SER A 240 13.25 25.81 2.89
CA SER A 240 12.95 26.13 1.50
C SER A 240 13.48 25.10 0.47
N SER A 241 14.30 24.15 0.92
CA SER A 241 14.91 23.11 0.08
C SER A 241 14.22 21.75 0.26
N GLN A 242 12.95 21.74 0.64
CA GLN A 242 12.17 20.51 0.74
C GLN A 242 11.84 19.93 -0.64
N VAL A 243 12.11 18.65 -0.81
CA VAL A 243 11.77 17.87 -2.01
C VAL A 243 10.69 16.86 -1.64
N PHE A 244 9.59 16.92 -2.35
CA PHE A 244 8.42 16.06 -2.14
C PHE A 244 8.37 14.97 -3.18
N SER A 245 8.18 13.72 -2.75
CA SER A 245 7.95 12.61 -3.66
C SER A 245 6.47 12.48 -3.96
N THR A 246 6.13 12.39 -5.25
CA THR A 246 4.77 12.16 -5.74
C THR A 246 4.77 10.91 -6.60
N TYR A 247 3.74 10.09 -6.46
CA TYR A 247 3.64 8.81 -7.15
C TYR A 247 2.46 8.80 -8.10
N LEU A 248 2.70 8.31 -9.32
CA LEU A 248 1.68 8.09 -10.34
C LEU A 248 1.42 6.58 -10.46
N PHE A 249 0.16 6.19 -10.50
CA PHE A 249 -0.25 4.79 -10.54
C PHE A 249 -1.32 4.50 -11.57
N GLY A 250 -1.23 3.29 -12.12
CA GLY A 250 -2.33 2.64 -12.80
C GLY A 250 -3.25 1.89 -11.84
N ASN A 251 -4.35 1.41 -12.35
CA ASN A 251 -5.29 0.59 -11.62
C ASN A 251 -4.67 -0.79 -11.30
N GLY A 252 -4.82 -1.26 -10.05
CA GLY A 252 -4.29 -2.56 -9.65
C GLY A 252 -2.76 -2.66 -9.61
N ALA A 253 -2.03 -1.53 -9.49
CA ALA A 253 -0.57 -1.53 -9.44
C ALA A 253 0.00 -2.30 -8.23
N ILE A 254 -0.76 -2.38 -7.14
CA ILE A 254 -0.39 -3.12 -5.93
C ILE A 254 -1.45 -4.18 -5.66
N ALA A 255 -1.03 -5.44 -5.57
CA ALA A 255 -1.88 -6.54 -5.14
C ALA A 255 -1.91 -6.61 -3.62
N LEU A 256 -3.11 -6.72 -3.06
CA LEU A 256 -3.35 -6.96 -1.64
C LEU A 256 -3.96 -8.37 -1.49
N GLY A 257 -3.37 -9.19 -0.61
CA GLY A 257 -3.94 -10.44 -0.17
C GLY A 257 -4.11 -10.47 1.33
N ASN A 258 -5.30 -10.82 1.81
CA ASN A 258 -5.58 -10.97 3.23
C ASN A 258 -5.54 -12.45 3.62
N GLY A 259 -4.55 -12.83 4.42
CA GLY A 259 -4.34 -14.21 4.83
C GLY A 259 -5.07 -14.58 6.11
N THR A 260 -5.58 -15.80 6.15
CA THR A 260 -6.11 -16.45 7.35
C THR A 260 -5.39 -17.78 7.57
N PRO A 261 -4.14 -17.79 8.11
CA PRO A 261 -3.40 -19.01 8.31
C PRO A 261 -4.12 -19.94 9.29
N GLU A 262 -4.09 -21.25 9.03
CA GLU A 262 -4.60 -22.24 9.95
C GLU A 262 -3.93 -22.11 11.33
N LYS A 263 -4.68 -22.31 12.40
CA LYS A 263 -4.22 -22.22 13.80
C LYS A 263 -3.70 -20.85 14.25
N PHE A 264 -3.87 -19.81 13.43
CA PHE A 264 -3.50 -18.44 13.77
C PHE A 264 -4.74 -17.65 14.19
N VAL A 265 -4.90 -17.46 15.50
CA VAL A 265 -6.05 -16.72 16.04
C VAL A 265 -5.89 -15.23 15.74
N ALA A 266 -6.74 -14.70 14.87
CA ALA A 266 -6.66 -13.33 14.42
C ALA A 266 -7.10 -12.32 15.49
N THR A 267 -8.14 -12.63 16.24
CA THR A 267 -8.63 -11.79 17.33
C THR A 267 -8.83 -12.63 18.59
N GLU A 268 -8.31 -12.14 19.68
CA GLU A 268 -8.32 -12.85 20.97
C GLU A 268 -8.52 -11.83 22.09
N THR A 269 -9.28 -12.22 23.08
CA THR A 269 -9.47 -11.44 24.31
C THR A 269 -8.92 -12.24 25.49
N ASP A 270 -8.21 -11.58 26.39
CA ASP A 270 -7.65 -12.19 27.58
C ASP A 270 -7.86 -11.25 28.80
N ARG A 271 -7.89 -11.85 29.99
CA ARG A 271 -8.06 -11.12 31.23
C ARG A 271 -7.02 -11.53 32.28
N ASP A 272 -6.22 -10.59 32.71
CA ASP A 272 -5.27 -10.78 33.80
C ASP A 272 -5.97 -10.53 35.15
N LYS A 273 -6.32 -11.62 35.83
CA LYS A 273 -6.97 -11.63 37.16
C LYS A 273 -5.98 -11.37 38.30
N LYS A 274 -4.67 -11.44 38.05
CA LYS A 274 -3.64 -11.28 39.10
C LYS A 274 -3.38 -9.83 39.43
N LYS A 275 -3.71 -8.91 38.52
CA LYS A 275 -3.62 -7.47 38.78
C LYS A 275 -4.86 -7.01 39.54
N GLY A 276 -4.66 -6.38 40.71
CA GLY A 276 -5.75 -6.00 41.62
C GLY A 276 -6.79 -5.05 41.01
N SER A 277 -6.47 -4.32 39.94
CA SER A 277 -7.40 -3.46 39.18
C SER A 277 -8.19 -4.20 38.09
N GLY A 278 -7.94 -5.51 37.87
CA GLY A 278 -8.43 -6.23 36.70
C GLY A 278 -7.91 -5.58 35.40
N VAL A 279 -7.34 -6.37 34.49
CA VAL A 279 -6.89 -5.85 33.20
C VAL A 279 -7.45 -6.73 32.09
N ASP A 280 -8.21 -6.15 31.18
CA ASP A 280 -8.69 -6.80 29.99
C ASP A 280 -7.80 -6.43 28.79
N TYR A 281 -7.50 -7.42 27.97
CA TYR A 281 -6.67 -7.29 26.76
C TYR A 281 -7.50 -7.63 25.53
N LEU A 282 -7.33 -6.84 24.47
CA LEU A 282 -7.78 -7.16 23.12
C LEU A 282 -6.54 -7.31 22.25
N ILE A 283 -6.34 -8.49 21.70
CA ILE A 283 -5.22 -8.81 20.80
C ILE A 283 -5.79 -8.96 19.40
N ASN A 284 -5.27 -8.21 18.46
CA ASN A 284 -5.64 -8.38 17.07
C ASN A 284 -4.38 -8.59 16.22
N ARG A 285 -4.43 -9.60 15.35
CA ARG A 285 -3.33 -10.00 14.47
C ARG A 285 -3.83 -10.00 13.03
N LYS A 286 -3.02 -9.46 12.12
CA LYS A 286 -3.29 -9.49 10.69
C LYS A 286 -2.13 -10.13 9.95
N THR A 287 -2.48 -10.93 8.94
CA THR A 287 -1.54 -11.49 7.97
C THR A 287 -1.99 -11.04 6.60
N TYR A 288 -1.08 -10.39 5.86
CA TYR A 288 -1.40 -9.90 4.53
C TYR A 288 -0.16 -9.81 3.65
N ILE A 289 -0.37 -9.75 2.35
CA ILE A 289 0.65 -9.49 1.34
C ILE A 289 0.33 -8.13 0.71
N LEU A 290 1.35 -7.30 0.56
CA LEU A 290 1.33 -6.11 -0.28
C LEU A 290 2.42 -6.29 -1.33
N HIS A 291 2.03 -6.58 -2.56
CA HIS A 291 2.97 -6.90 -3.62
C HIS A 291 2.80 -5.95 -4.82
N PRO A 292 3.82 -5.15 -5.17
CA PRO A 292 3.79 -4.33 -6.36
C PRO A 292 3.92 -5.23 -7.58
N ARG A 293 2.99 -5.13 -8.52
CA ARG A 293 3.01 -5.95 -9.73
C ARG A 293 4.10 -5.49 -10.68
N GLY A 294 4.87 -6.43 -11.22
CA GLY A 294 5.92 -6.16 -12.21
C GLY A 294 7.25 -5.65 -11.65
N VAL A 295 7.44 -5.68 -10.34
CA VAL A 295 8.70 -5.31 -9.67
C VAL A 295 9.23 -6.51 -8.90
N LYS A 296 10.53 -6.82 -9.10
CA LYS A 296 11.21 -7.91 -8.38
C LYS A 296 11.78 -7.44 -7.05
#